data_9ed561f8f4a167b049479031b27002f5
#
_entry.id   9ed561f8f4a167b049479031b27002f5
#
_cell.length_a   1.000
_cell.length_b   1.000
_cell.length_c   1.000
_cell.angle_alpha   90.00
_cell.angle_beta   90.00
_cell.angle_gamma   90.00
#
_symmetry.space_group_name_H-M   'P 1'
#
loop_
_entity.id
_entity.type
_entity.pdbx_description
1 polymer ?
#
loop_
_entity_poly.entity_id
_entity_poly.type
_entity_poly.pdbx_seq_one_letter_code
_entity_poly.pdbx_strand_id
1 'polypeptide(L)'
;MKAIIVGGGIGGLTTALMLRARGIHCELFEQADSIRELGVGINTLTHAIRELTGLGLLDRLDAVAIRTDELHYLNRHGQEVWREKRGYGAGFDVPQFSIHRGRLQSVIHQAVEERLGKEAIHTGRKLVSFTQDEGGVTAYFFDRDNNHVETARGDILIGADGIHSKVRSTIFPNEGGPIWNGLMLWRGARDWPSFLTGNSMIVAGGLHAKVVVYPIAEGETPGNRLTNWAVLVKTGEGGSLPPRREDWSRIGKREELMPHVARFKVPHIDVPALITATPEFWEYPCCDRDPLPYWSSGRVTLLGDAAHPMYPVGSNGASQAILDARALADALAHAEHPRQALMAYERKRLPMTAEIVRANRRGGPEGVIDAVEQIAPDGFDNVDNVLSYAQREAIVKGYAHKAGFGAQPGLQVVNG
;
A
#
# COMPACT_ATOMS: atom_id res chain seq x y z
N MET A 1 27.45 -8.71 8.77
CA MET A 1 26.44 -7.75 9.26
C MET A 1 25.15 -8.49 9.52
N LYS A 2 24.52 -8.18 10.67
CA LYS A 2 23.22 -8.74 11.10
C LYS A 2 22.21 -7.60 11.29
N ALA A 3 21.05 -7.70 10.63
CA ALA A 3 19.95 -6.75 10.75
C ALA A 3 18.83 -7.30 11.65
N ILE A 4 18.25 -6.46 12.51
CA ILE A 4 17.01 -6.72 13.24
C ILE A 4 15.89 -6.01 12.50
N ILE A 5 14.87 -6.75 12.05
CA ILE A 5 13.70 -6.21 11.38
C ILE A 5 12.52 -6.28 12.36
N VAL A 6 11.88 -5.15 12.62
CA VAL A 6 10.70 -5.06 13.49
C VAL A 6 9.46 -4.87 12.61
N GLY A 7 8.58 -5.88 12.59
CA GLY A 7 7.34 -5.91 11.81
C GLY A 7 7.36 -6.92 10.66
N GLY A 8 6.42 -7.87 10.68
CA GLY A 8 6.22 -8.94 9.69
C GLY A 8 5.24 -8.57 8.57
N GLY A 9 5.04 -7.27 8.29
CA GLY A 9 4.26 -6.79 7.16
C GLY A 9 4.98 -6.98 5.81
N ILE A 10 4.32 -6.57 4.72
CA ILE A 10 4.87 -6.68 3.34
C ILE A 10 6.27 -6.04 3.27
N GLY A 11 6.47 -4.85 3.85
CA GLY A 11 7.77 -4.17 3.86
C GLY A 11 8.86 -4.95 4.59
N GLY A 12 8.58 -5.42 5.81
CA GLY A 12 9.56 -6.16 6.63
C GLY A 12 9.95 -7.51 6.00
N LEU A 13 8.96 -8.29 5.54
CA LEU A 13 9.20 -9.57 4.86
C LEU A 13 9.98 -9.37 3.54
N THR A 14 9.63 -8.37 2.73
CA THR A 14 10.37 -8.05 1.51
C THR A 14 11.80 -7.62 1.84
N THR A 15 11.99 -6.84 2.92
CA THR A 15 13.33 -6.44 3.39
C THR A 15 14.17 -7.66 3.75
N ALA A 16 13.62 -8.64 4.44
CA ALA A 16 14.33 -9.88 4.77
C ALA A 16 14.81 -10.61 3.52
N LEU A 17 13.95 -10.76 2.49
CA LEU A 17 14.34 -11.36 1.21
C LEU A 17 15.41 -10.56 0.47
N MET A 18 15.29 -9.23 0.43
CA MET A 18 16.24 -8.36 -0.25
C MET A 18 17.62 -8.37 0.42
N LEU A 19 17.66 -8.40 1.75
CA LEU A 19 18.90 -8.53 2.53
C LEU A 19 19.55 -9.89 2.30
N ARG A 20 18.76 -10.97 2.37
CA ARG A 20 19.24 -12.33 2.12
C ARG A 20 19.85 -12.48 0.73
N ALA A 21 19.20 -11.90 -0.29
CA ALA A 21 19.72 -11.92 -1.66
C ALA A 21 21.08 -11.22 -1.82
N ARG A 22 21.49 -10.40 -0.83
CA ARG A 22 22.79 -9.72 -0.77
C ARG A 22 23.74 -10.29 0.29
N GLY A 23 23.44 -11.48 0.82
CA GLY A 23 24.28 -12.15 1.83
C GLY A 23 24.25 -11.49 3.20
N ILE A 24 23.28 -10.63 3.48
CA ILE A 24 23.13 -9.95 4.77
C ILE A 24 22.18 -10.77 5.64
N HIS A 25 22.67 -11.17 6.83
CA HIS A 25 21.86 -11.90 7.80
C HIS A 25 20.82 -10.98 8.45
N CYS A 26 19.61 -11.50 8.67
CA CYS A 26 18.58 -10.77 9.39
C CYS A 26 17.68 -11.71 10.20
N GLU A 27 17.11 -11.16 11.27
CA GLU A 27 16.03 -11.75 12.07
C GLU A 27 14.85 -10.80 12.06
N LEU A 28 13.64 -11.35 11.91
CA LEU A 28 12.39 -10.60 11.84
C LEU A 28 11.54 -10.89 13.08
N PHE A 29 11.06 -9.83 13.72
CA PHE A 29 10.25 -9.87 14.93
C PHE A 29 8.88 -9.26 14.67
N GLU A 30 7.83 -10.06 14.87
CA GLU A 30 6.43 -9.67 14.65
C GLU A 30 5.63 -9.78 15.96
N GLN A 31 4.86 -8.73 16.26
CA GLN A 31 4.08 -8.68 17.51
C GLN A 31 2.86 -9.60 17.50
N ALA A 32 2.32 -9.95 16.34
CA ALA A 32 1.24 -10.91 16.21
C ALA A 32 1.75 -12.34 16.43
N ASP A 33 0.91 -13.19 17.00
CA ASP A 33 1.26 -14.59 17.28
C ASP A 33 1.44 -15.42 16.01
N SER A 34 0.89 -14.93 14.89
CA SER A 34 1.08 -15.54 13.56
C SER A 34 0.88 -14.48 12.46
N ILE A 35 1.60 -14.66 11.35
CA ILE A 35 1.39 -13.88 10.13
C ILE A 35 0.22 -14.53 9.37
N ARG A 36 -0.96 -13.90 9.43
CA ARG A 36 -2.19 -14.43 8.84
C ARG A 36 -2.62 -13.63 7.62
N GLU A 37 -3.35 -14.29 6.72
CA GLU A 37 -4.00 -13.65 5.58
C GLU A 37 -5.15 -12.74 6.02
N LEU A 38 -4.81 -11.53 6.43
CA LEU A 38 -5.78 -10.52 6.85
C LEU A 38 -5.98 -9.46 5.77
N GLY A 39 -7.18 -8.91 5.76
CA GLY A 39 -7.52 -7.78 4.90
C GLY A 39 -8.32 -8.20 3.66
N VAL A 40 -8.36 -7.31 2.71
CA VAL A 40 -9.06 -7.45 1.42
C VAL A 40 -8.09 -7.10 0.28
N GLY A 41 -8.58 -6.53 -0.81
CA GLY A 41 -7.76 -6.25 -1.98
C GLY A 41 -6.68 -5.18 -1.77
N ILE A 42 -5.61 -5.34 -2.50
CA ILE A 42 -4.54 -4.36 -2.67
C ILE A 42 -4.07 -4.38 -4.12
N ASN A 43 -3.62 -3.25 -4.63
CA ASN A 43 -2.96 -3.18 -5.93
C ASN A 43 -1.45 -3.07 -5.73
N THR A 44 -0.70 -3.88 -6.46
CA THR A 44 0.76 -3.86 -6.48
C THR A 44 1.22 -3.39 -7.85
N LEU A 45 1.77 -2.18 -7.89
CA LEU A 45 2.12 -1.50 -9.13
C LEU A 45 3.35 -2.10 -9.81
N THR A 46 3.51 -1.86 -11.10
CA THR A 46 4.55 -2.46 -11.95
C THR A 46 5.97 -2.32 -11.40
N HIS A 47 6.33 -1.15 -10.86
CA HIS A 47 7.67 -0.93 -10.28
C HIS A 47 7.94 -1.84 -9.07
N ALA A 48 6.94 -2.11 -8.23
CA ALA A 48 7.07 -3.04 -7.11
C ALA A 48 7.06 -4.51 -7.59
N ILE A 49 6.24 -4.84 -8.59
CA ILE A 49 6.24 -6.18 -9.18
C ILE A 49 7.58 -6.51 -9.83
N ARG A 50 8.23 -5.53 -10.47
CA ARG A 50 9.59 -5.72 -11.00
C ARG A 50 10.59 -6.15 -9.92
N GLU A 51 10.51 -5.55 -8.74
CA GLU A 51 11.36 -5.93 -7.60
C GLU A 51 11.05 -7.34 -7.08
N LEU A 52 9.76 -7.69 -6.97
CA LEU A 52 9.35 -9.05 -6.57
C LEU A 52 9.70 -10.09 -7.65
N THR A 53 9.65 -9.71 -8.93
CA THR A 53 10.13 -10.54 -10.05
C THR A 53 11.63 -10.81 -9.94
N GLY A 54 12.41 -9.79 -9.59
CA GLY A 54 13.85 -9.93 -9.32
C GLY A 54 14.16 -10.87 -8.14
N LEU A 55 13.20 -11.08 -7.25
CA LEU A 55 13.26 -12.08 -6.19
C LEU A 55 12.70 -13.45 -6.62
N GLY A 56 12.30 -13.64 -7.90
CA GLY A 56 11.75 -14.92 -8.39
C GLY A 56 10.35 -15.24 -7.87
N LEU A 57 9.53 -14.23 -7.56
CA LEU A 57 8.19 -14.42 -7.00
C LEU A 57 7.06 -14.24 -8.02
N LEU A 58 7.36 -13.89 -9.30
CA LEU A 58 6.35 -13.58 -10.29
C LEU A 58 5.32 -14.69 -10.47
N ASP A 59 5.77 -15.93 -10.71
CA ASP A 59 4.87 -17.07 -10.98
C ASP A 59 3.97 -17.38 -9.78
N ARG A 60 4.49 -17.25 -8.55
CA ARG A 60 3.71 -17.44 -7.32
C ARG A 60 2.65 -16.38 -7.14
N LEU A 61 2.96 -15.14 -7.48
CA LEU A 61 2.01 -14.03 -7.44
C LEU A 61 0.95 -14.18 -8.52
N ASP A 62 1.35 -14.56 -9.71
CA ASP A 62 0.46 -14.77 -10.86
C ASP A 62 -0.58 -15.87 -10.62
N ALA A 63 -0.20 -16.91 -9.86
CA ALA A 63 -1.11 -17.99 -9.48
C ALA A 63 -2.23 -17.59 -8.52
N VAL A 64 -2.10 -16.44 -7.82
CA VAL A 64 -3.05 -16.03 -6.75
C VAL A 64 -3.59 -14.61 -6.92
N ALA A 65 -3.20 -13.91 -7.97
CA ALA A 65 -3.57 -12.53 -8.26
C ALA A 65 -4.31 -12.39 -9.59
N ILE A 66 -4.88 -11.23 -9.81
CA ILE A 66 -5.43 -10.82 -11.11
C ILE A 66 -4.48 -9.80 -11.75
N ARG A 67 -4.07 -10.05 -13.00
CA ARG A 67 -3.33 -9.08 -13.80
C ARG A 67 -4.27 -7.94 -14.18
N THR A 68 -4.08 -6.76 -13.61
CA THR A 68 -4.91 -5.59 -13.92
C THR A 68 -4.61 -5.09 -15.32
N ASP A 69 -5.62 -5.06 -16.19
CA ASP A 69 -5.49 -4.66 -17.61
C ASP A 69 -5.69 -3.17 -17.81
N GLU A 70 -6.65 -2.60 -17.08
CA GLU A 70 -7.05 -1.20 -17.26
C GLU A 70 -7.67 -0.63 -15.98
N LEU A 71 -7.68 0.68 -15.92
CA LEU A 71 -8.30 1.46 -14.86
C LEU A 71 -9.20 2.53 -15.47
N HIS A 72 -10.46 2.55 -15.02
CA HIS A 72 -11.46 3.54 -15.38
C HIS A 72 -11.70 4.50 -14.23
N TYR A 73 -11.64 5.78 -14.50
CA TYR A 73 -12.06 6.85 -13.60
C TYR A 73 -13.40 7.40 -14.08
N LEU A 74 -14.43 7.28 -13.25
CA LEU A 74 -15.79 7.69 -13.55
C LEU A 74 -16.27 8.74 -12.56
N ASN A 75 -17.15 9.65 -13.00
CA ASN A 75 -17.86 10.49 -12.05
C ASN A 75 -18.98 9.68 -11.34
N ARG A 76 -19.69 10.29 -10.39
CA ARG A 76 -20.79 9.63 -9.65
C ARG A 76 -21.99 9.20 -10.53
N HIS A 77 -22.10 9.76 -11.73
CA HIS A 77 -23.13 9.45 -12.70
C HIS A 77 -22.74 8.29 -13.66
N GLY A 78 -21.50 7.78 -13.50
CA GLY A 78 -20.95 6.70 -14.31
C GLY A 78 -20.38 7.13 -15.66
N GLN A 79 -20.18 8.44 -15.87
CA GLN A 79 -19.55 8.96 -17.07
C GLN A 79 -18.04 8.87 -16.97
N GLU A 80 -17.38 8.42 -18.06
CA GLU A 80 -15.93 8.26 -18.10
C GLU A 80 -15.23 9.61 -18.09
N VAL A 81 -14.38 9.81 -17.08
CA VAL A 81 -13.50 10.97 -16.95
C VAL A 81 -12.12 10.68 -17.54
N TRP A 82 -11.59 9.48 -17.25
CA TRP A 82 -10.29 9.04 -17.73
C TRP A 82 -10.23 7.52 -17.77
N ARG A 83 -9.46 6.98 -18.70
CA ARG A 83 -9.16 5.55 -18.78
C ARG A 83 -7.71 5.34 -19.19
N GLU A 84 -7.07 4.35 -18.61
CA GLU A 84 -5.71 3.99 -18.98
C GLU A 84 -5.47 2.47 -18.90
N LYS A 85 -4.61 1.97 -19.74
CA LYS A 85 -4.12 0.60 -19.68
C LYS A 85 -3.13 0.45 -18.52
N ARG A 86 -2.98 -0.78 -18.02
CA ARG A 86 -2.10 -1.13 -16.91
C ARG A 86 -1.20 -2.31 -17.28
N GLY A 87 -0.11 -2.48 -16.52
CA GLY A 87 0.82 -3.58 -16.70
C GLY A 87 1.32 -3.72 -18.13
N TYR A 88 1.25 -4.93 -18.67
CA TYR A 88 1.68 -5.22 -20.05
C TYR A 88 0.93 -4.38 -21.10
N GLY A 89 -0.36 -4.14 -20.90
CA GLY A 89 -1.16 -3.32 -21.80
C GLY A 89 -0.74 -1.85 -21.87
N ALA A 90 -0.02 -1.37 -20.87
CA ALA A 90 0.59 -0.04 -20.83
C ALA A 90 2.05 -0.02 -21.31
N GLY A 91 2.57 -1.14 -21.83
CA GLY A 91 3.93 -1.26 -22.35
C GLY A 91 5.01 -1.56 -21.29
N PHE A 92 4.63 -1.95 -20.08
CA PHE A 92 5.58 -2.41 -19.07
C PHE A 92 6.02 -3.85 -19.34
N ASP A 93 7.21 -4.22 -18.89
CA ASP A 93 7.80 -5.55 -18.97
C ASP A 93 7.30 -6.53 -17.89
N VAL A 94 6.47 -6.05 -16.96
CA VAL A 94 5.86 -6.81 -15.87
C VAL A 94 4.39 -6.43 -15.73
N PRO A 95 3.53 -7.31 -15.16
CA PRO A 95 2.14 -6.97 -14.90
C PRO A 95 2.00 -5.97 -13.74
N GLN A 96 0.83 -5.35 -13.63
CA GLN A 96 0.29 -4.85 -12.38
C GLN A 96 -0.64 -5.91 -11.81
N PHE A 97 -0.60 -6.14 -10.49
CA PHE A 97 -1.49 -7.08 -9.85
C PHE A 97 -2.51 -6.39 -8.94
N SER A 98 -3.76 -6.81 -9.06
CA SER A 98 -4.78 -6.71 -8.03
C SER A 98 -4.83 -8.05 -7.29
N ILE A 99 -4.63 -8.04 -5.97
CA ILE A 99 -4.42 -9.24 -5.18
C ILE A 99 -5.03 -9.11 -3.80
N HIS A 100 -5.45 -10.21 -3.18
CA HIS A 100 -5.78 -10.23 -1.77
C HIS A 100 -4.52 -9.94 -0.95
N ARG A 101 -4.58 -8.93 -0.05
CA ARG A 101 -3.41 -8.45 0.71
C ARG A 101 -2.74 -9.57 1.50
N GLY A 102 -3.53 -10.42 2.14
CA GLY A 102 -3.03 -11.58 2.88
C GLY A 102 -2.31 -12.58 1.98
N ARG A 103 -2.82 -12.84 0.76
CA ARG A 103 -2.14 -13.74 -0.21
C ARG A 103 -0.81 -13.17 -0.68
N LEU A 104 -0.71 -11.86 -0.93
CA LEU A 104 0.57 -11.22 -1.23
C LEU A 104 1.56 -11.41 -0.07
N GLN A 105 1.12 -11.16 1.16
CA GLN A 105 1.95 -11.35 2.35
C GLN A 105 2.36 -12.81 2.53
N SER A 106 1.44 -13.76 2.30
CA SER A 106 1.69 -15.21 2.40
C SER A 106 2.75 -15.67 1.40
N VAL A 107 2.66 -15.25 0.13
CA VAL A 107 3.68 -15.57 -0.89
C VAL A 107 5.07 -15.08 -0.47
N ILE A 108 5.16 -13.84 0.03
CA ILE A 108 6.45 -13.29 0.48
C ILE A 108 6.94 -14.01 1.74
N HIS A 109 6.04 -14.28 2.71
CA HIS A 109 6.36 -14.99 3.95
C HIS A 109 6.90 -16.41 3.69
N GLN A 110 6.22 -17.18 2.85
CA GLN A 110 6.70 -18.52 2.45
C GLN A 110 8.11 -18.46 1.83
N ALA A 111 8.36 -17.48 0.98
CA ALA A 111 9.69 -17.30 0.40
C ALA A 111 10.74 -16.91 1.46
N VAL A 112 10.37 -16.18 2.52
CA VAL A 112 11.27 -15.91 3.66
C VAL A 112 11.58 -17.19 4.41
N GLU A 113 10.57 -18.02 4.77
CA GLU A 113 10.78 -19.30 5.43
C GLU A 113 11.68 -20.24 4.61
N GLU A 114 11.45 -20.34 3.31
CA GLU A 114 12.24 -21.19 2.41
C GLU A 114 13.71 -20.77 2.30
N ARG A 115 14.00 -19.46 2.34
CA ARG A 115 15.34 -18.93 2.05
C ARG A 115 16.15 -18.56 3.27
N LEU A 116 15.48 -18.20 4.37
CA LEU A 116 16.13 -17.82 5.63
C LEU A 116 15.99 -18.88 6.72
N GLY A 117 15.00 -19.79 6.60
CA GLY A 117 14.59 -20.69 7.67
C GLY A 117 13.49 -20.09 8.55
N LYS A 118 12.69 -20.96 9.16
CA LYS A 118 11.61 -20.54 10.07
C LYS A 118 12.13 -19.85 11.32
N GLU A 119 13.32 -20.23 11.75
CA GLU A 119 14.02 -19.67 12.90
C GLU A 119 14.43 -18.20 12.75
N ALA A 120 14.40 -17.68 11.52
CA ALA A 120 14.63 -16.25 11.26
C ALA A 120 13.41 -15.37 11.54
N ILE A 121 12.24 -15.96 11.80
CA ILE A 121 10.97 -15.27 12.04
C ILE A 121 10.49 -15.55 13.47
N HIS A 122 10.40 -14.52 14.27
CA HIS A 122 9.97 -14.58 15.66
C HIS A 122 8.60 -13.88 15.80
N THR A 123 7.53 -14.65 15.88
CA THR A 123 6.17 -14.16 16.13
C THR A 123 5.88 -14.03 17.63
N GLY A 124 4.82 -13.30 18.01
CA GLY A 124 4.50 -13.03 19.43
C GLY A 124 5.49 -12.08 20.11
N ARG A 125 6.36 -11.40 19.36
CA ARG A 125 7.49 -10.57 19.85
C ARG A 125 7.23 -9.09 19.62
N LYS A 126 6.69 -8.42 20.63
CA LYS A 126 6.39 -6.98 20.59
C LYS A 126 7.60 -6.16 21.02
N LEU A 127 8.10 -5.26 20.15
CA LEU A 127 9.17 -4.34 20.53
C LEU A 127 8.75 -3.43 21.71
N VAL A 128 9.55 -3.43 22.76
CA VAL A 128 9.38 -2.55 23.94
C VAL A 128 10.27 -1.32 23.82
N SER A 129 11.56 -1.55 23.56
CA SER A 129 12.57 -0.49 23.43
C SER A 129 13.79 -1.01 22.68
N PHE A 130 14.69 -0.11 22.37
CA PHE A 130 16.04 -0.46 21.88
C PHE A 130 17.08 0.52 22.41
N THR A 131 18.33 0.06 22.48
CA THR A 131 19.51 0.87 22.73
C THR A 131 20.53 0.66 21.64
N GLN A 132 21.42 1.61 21.43
CA GLN A 132 22.50 1.49 20.45
C GLN A 132 23.82 2.05 21.01
N ASP A 133 24.91 1.43 20.56
CA ASP A 133 26.28 1.83 20.86
C ASP A 133 27.15 1.82 19.59
N GLU A 134 28.45 1.98 19.70
CA GLU A 134 29.37 1.89 18.57
C GLU A 134 29.41 0.50 17.94
N GLY A 135 29.17 -0.55 18.71
CA GLY A 135 29.22 -1.95 18.30
C GLY A 135 27.91 -2.50 17.72
N GLY A 136 26.74 -1.82 17.88
CA GLY A 136 25.49 -2.33 17.38
C GLY A 136 24.23 -1.76 18.02
N VAL A 137 23.12 -2.47 17.81
CA VAL A 137 21.80 -2.18 18.39
C VAL A 137 21.36 -3.39 19.21
N THR A 138 20.83 -3.15 20.41
CA THR A 138 20.14 -4.16 21.22
C THR A 138 18.67 -3.80 21.27
N ALA A 139 17.81 -4.68 20.76
CA ALA A 139 16.36 -4.55 20.82
C ALA A 139 15.79 -5.42 21.94
N TYR A 140 14.77 -4.91 22.63
CA TYR A 140 14.09 -5.57 23.75
C TYR A 140 12.67 -5.87 23.34
N PHE A 141 12.30 -7.16 23.32
CA PHE A 141 10.99 -7.63 22.91
C PHE A 141 10.25 -8.24 24.09
N PHE A 142 8.97 -7.92 24.24
CA PHE A 142 8.08 -8.66 25.13
C PHE A 142 7.62 -9.92 24.40
N ASP A 143 8.00 -11.05 24.97
CA ASP A 143 7.58 -12.39 24.55
C ASP A 143 6.26 -12.71 25.23
N ARG A 144 5.18 -12.84 24.44
CA ARG A 144 3.85 -13.15 24.96
C ARG A 144 3.72 -14.58 25.47
N ASP A 145 4.42 -15.53 24.83
CA ASP A 145 4.29 -16.96 25.15
C ASP A 145 4.92 -17.27 26.51
N ASN A 146 6.06 -16.64 26.79
CA ASN A 146 6.83 -16.88 28.02
C ASN A 146 6.68 -15.75 29.05
N ASN A 147 5.92 -14.70 28.74
CA ASN A 147 5.64 -13.55 29.61
C ASN A 147 6.93 -12.91 30.20
N HIS A 148 7.96 -12.76 29.36
CA HIS A 148 9.22 -12.13 29.75
C HIS A 148 9.76 -11.24 28.62
N VAL A 149 10.83 -10.48 28.92
CA VAL A 149 11.53 -9.67 27.92
C VAL A 149 12.75 -10.45 27.43
N GLU A 150 12.79 -10.68 26.11
CA GLU A 150 13.98 -11.21 25.43
C GLU A 150 14.74 -10.11 24.69
N THR A 151 16.00 -10.35 24.40
CA THR A 151 16.87 -9.40 23.71
C THR A 151 17.40 -9.98 22.40
N ALA A 152 17.46 -9.12 21.38
CA ALA A 152 18.17 -9.40 20.14
C ALA A 152 19.23 -8.35 19.89
N ARG A 153 20.45 -8.78 19.49
CA ARG A 153 21.54 -7.88 19.11
C ARG A 153 21.86 -8.00 17.63
N GLY A 154 22.07 -6.86 16.98
CA GLY A 154 22.44 -6.74 15.58
C GLY A 154 23.29 -5.52 15.32
N ASP A 155 23.75 -5.37 14.08
CA ASP A 155 24.52 -4.21 13.62
C ASP A 155 23.61 -3.00 13.34
N ILE A 156 22.36 -3.27 12.92
CA ILE A 156 21.33 -2.29 12.60
C ILE A 156 19.95 -2.78 13.04
N LEU A 157 19.01 -1.83 13.22
CA LEU A 157 17.58 -2.08 13.42
C LEU A 157 16.76 -1.35 12.36
N ILE A 158 15.80 -2.06 11.78
CA ILE A 158 14.90 -1.58 10.74
C ILE A 158 13.48 -1.61 11.29
N GLY A 159 12.87 -0.45 11.51
CA GLY A 159 11.47 -0.30 11.91
C GLY A 159 10.55 -0.39 10.69
N ALA A 160 9.89 -1.53 10.53
CA ALA A 160 8.87 -1.81 9.52
C ALA A 160 7.51 -2.12 10.20
N ASP A 161 7.28 -1.54 11.37
CA ASP A 161 6.21 -1.82 12.33
C ASP A 161 4.96 -0.95 12.15
N GLY A 162 4.77 -0.41 10.94
CA GLY A 162 3.53 0.22 10.47
C GLY A 162 3.31 1.63 11.03
N ILE A 163 2.11 2.19 10.77
CA ILE A 163 1.74 3.58 11.12
C ILE A 163 1.84 3.90 12.62
N HIS A 164 1.66 2.88 13.47
CA HIS A 164 1.82 2.98 14.93
C HIS A 164 3.21 2.56 15.42
N SER A 165 4.23 2.71 14.59
CA SER A 165 5.61 2.28 14.81
C SER A 165 6.14 2.67 16.19
N LYS A 166 6.59 1.67 16.93
CA LYS A 166 7.32 1.86 18.19
C LYS A 166 8.71 2.41 17.93
N VAL A 167 9.35 1.99 16.84
CA VAL A 167 10.66 2.52 16.43
C VAL A 167 10.56 4.02 16.14
N ARG A 168 9.57 4.43 15.33
CA ARG A 168 9.30 5.84 15.02
C ARG A 168 9.05 6.66 16.28
N SER A 169 8.15 6.21 17.15
CA SER A 169 7.83 6.93 18.39
C SER A 169 9.00 7.01 19.38
N THR A 170 9.96 6.12 19.27
CA THR A 170 11.21 6.20 20.07
C THR A 170 12.17 7.24 19.50
N ILE A 171 12.27 7.36 18.15
CA ILE A 171 13.10 8.37 17.49
C ILE A 171 12.46 9.77 17.60
N PHE A 172 11.11 9.84 17.49
CA PHE A 172 10.31 11.08 17.49
C PHE A 172 9.26 11.08 18.61
N PRO A 173 9.66 11.18 19.89
CA PRO A 173 8.73 11.04 21.02
C PRO A 173 7.65 12.14 21.08
N ASN A 174 7.89 13.29 20.46
CA ASN A 174 6.99 14.44 20.48
C ASN A 174 6.17 14.62 19.18
N GLU A 175 6.20 13.66 18.27
CA GLU A 175 5.51 13.78 16.97
C GLU A 175 3.97 13.78 17.10
N GLY A 176 3.44 13.12 18.10
CA GLY A 176 2.00 12.89 18.24
C GLY A 176 1.48 11.64 17.51
N GLY A 177 0.16 11.57 17.35
CA GLY A 177 -0.54 10.47 16.68
C GLY A 177 -0.65 10.63 15.16
N PRO A 178 -1.21 9.61 14.47
CA PRO A 178 -1.61 9.73 13.08
C PRO A 178 -2.63 10.86 12.85
N ILE A 179 -2.58 11.46 11.65
CA ILE A 179 -3.42 12.59 11.25
C ILE A 179 -4.58 12.05 10.41
N TRP A 180 -5.81 12.33 10.82
CA TRP A 180 -6.99 12.02 10.05
C TRP A 180 -7.30 13.13 9.04
N ASN A 181 -7.65 12.74 7.81
CA ASN A 181 -7.96 13.70 6.74
C ASN A 181 -9.46 13.97 6.53
N GLY A 182 -10.29 13.54 7.47
CA GLY A 182 -11.74 13.68 7.35
C GLY A 182 -12.42 12.53 6.58
N LEU A 183 -11.65 11.52 6.10
CA LEU A 183 -12.19 10.40 5.35
C LEU A 183 -12.34 9.14 6.22
N MET A 184 -13.50 8.49 6.10
CA MET A 184 -13.72 7.13 6.55
C MET A 184 -13.62 6.18 5.37
N LEU A 185 -13.09 4.99 5.60
CA LEU A 185 -12.98 3.92 4.61
C LEU A 185 -13.78 2.71 5.07
N TRP A 186 -14.65 2.22 4.20
CA TRP A 186 -15.28 0.90 4.29
C TRP A 186 -14.74 0.03 3.17
N ARG A 187 -14.49 -1.24 3.46
CA ARG A 187 -13.95 -2.17 2.47
C ARG A 187 -14.33 -3.61 2.73
N GLY A 188 -14.61 -4.33 1.65
CA GLY A 188 -14.95 -5.74 1.69
C GLY A 188 -14.61 -6.43 0.37
N ALA A 189 -14.88 -7.73 0.31
CA ALA A 189 -14.77 -8.51 -0.92
C ALA A 189 -15.88 -9.55 -0.99
N ARG A 190 -16.33 -9.86 -2.21
CA ARG A 190 -17.38 -10.85 -2.48
C ARG A 190 -17.13 -11.57 -3.79
N ASP A 191 -17.48 -12.83 -3.86
CA ASP A 191 -17.62 -13.55 -5.13
C ASP A 191 -18.74 -12.90 -5.95
N TRP A 192 -18.40 -12.32 -7.10
CA TRP A 192 -19.28 -11.46 -7.88
C TRP A 192 -19.07 -11.67 -9.37
N PRO A 193 -20.14 -11.57 -10.21
CA PRO A 193 -19.98 -11.68 -11.65
C PRO A 193 -18.92 -10.76 -12.20
N SER A 194 -18.11 -11.26 -13.13
CA SER A 194 -17.06 -10.48 -13.79
C SER A 194 -17.66 -9.28 -14.54
N PHE A 195 -16.96 -8.17 -14.53
CA PHE A 195 -17.36 -6.95 -15.25
C PHE A 195 -16.25 -6.48 -16.19
N LEU A 196 -16.60 -5.74 -17.24
CA LEU A 196 -15.67 -5.27 -18.27
C LEU A 196 -14.81 -6.42 -18.82
N THR A 197 -13.47 -6.32 -18.73
CA THR A 197 -12.54 -7.37 -19.18
C THR A 197 -12.45 -8.55 -18.20
N GLY A 198 -13.05 -8.46 -17.03
CA GLY A 198 -12.81 -9.39 -15.91
C GLY A 198 -11.52 -9.10 -15.12
N ASN A 199 -10.71 -8.15 -15.60
CA ASN A 199 -9.43 -7.71 -15.01
C ASN A 199 -9.36 -6.18 -14.86
N SER A 200 -10.48 -5.50 -15.05
CA SER A 200 -10.57 -4.03 -14.97
C SER A 200 -10.72 -3.55 -13.54
N MET A 201 -10.19 -2.37 -13.27
CA MET A 201 -10.41 -1.62 -12.05
C MET A 201 -11.24 -0.38 -12.34
N ILE A 202 -12.17 -0.05 -11.45
CA ILE A 202 -13.01 1.16 -11.51
C ILE A 202 -12.77 1.99 -10.26
N VAL A 203 -12.57 3.29 -10.44
CA VAL A 203 -12.68 4.33 -9.42
C VAL A 203 -13.82 5.24 -9.84
N ALA A 204 -14.88 5.32 -9.06
CA ALA A 204 -16.04 6.15 -9.38
C ALA A 204 -16.43 7.04 -8.21
N GLY A 205 -16.95 8.22 -8.49
CA GLY A 205 -17.46 9.12 -7.44
C GLY A 205 -17.13 10.57 -7.65
N GLY A 206 -16.75 11.23 -6.56
CA GLY A 206 -16.45 12.65 -6.52
C GLY A 206 -15.90 13.11 -5.17
N LEU A 207 -16.02 14.41 -4.90
CA LEU A 207 -15.46 15.06 -3.71
C LEU A 207 -16.00 14.53 -2.38
N HIS A 208 -17.27 14.10 -2.36
CA HIS A 208 -17.91 13.64 -1.13
C HIS A 208 -17.65 12.16 -0.84
N ALA A 209 -17.71 11.33 -1.86
CA ALA A 209 -17.50 9.90 -1.73
C ALA A 209 -16.92 9.31 -3.02
N LYS A 210 -16.07 8.30 -2.88
CA LYS A 210 -15.51 7.51 -3.98
C LYS A 210 -15.65 6.03 -3.67
N VAL A 211 -15.94 5.25 -4.70
CA VAL A 211 -15.88 3.79 -4.67
C VAL A 211 -14.77 3.30 -5.58
N VAL A 212 -14.04 2.31 -5.11
CA VAL A 212 -12.99 1.61 -5.87
C VAL A 212 -13.36 0.15 -5.92
N VAL A 213 -13.47 -0.42 -7.14
CA VAL A 213 -13.86 -1.83 -7.33
C VAL A 213 -12.88 -2.49 -8.29
N TYR A 214 -12.42 -3.68 -7.93
CA TYR A 214 -11.51 -4.48 -8.76
C TYR A 214 -11.48 -5.95 -8.34
N PRO A 215 -11.30 -6.90 -9.27
CA PRO A 215 -11.13 -8.31 -8.95
C PRO A 215 -9.76 -8.55 -8.31
N ILE A 216 -9.69 -9.48 -7.34
CA ILE A 216 -8.46 -9.81 -6.59
C ILE A 216 -8.08 -11.28 -6.61
N ALA A 217 -8.95 -12.12 -7.13
CA ALA A 217 -8.71 -13.54 -7.36
C ALA A 217 -9.82 -14.11 -8.29
N GLU A 218 -9.60 -15.32 -8.76
CA GLU A 218 -10.66 -16.14 -9.36
C GLU A 218 -11.81 -16.30 -8.37
N GLY A 219 -13.05 -16.31 -8.87
CA GLY A 219 -14.24 -16.56 -8.09
C GLY A 219 -14.43 -18.05 -7.79
N GLU A 220 -15.27 -18.35 -6.80
CA GLU A 220 -15.71 -19.71 -6.50
C GLU A 220 -16.73 -20.21 -7.54
N THR A 221 -17.53 -19.29 -8.08
CA THR A 221 -18.52 -19.56 -9.13
C THR A 221 -17.92 -19.33 -10.50
N PRO A 222 -18.07 -20.23 -11.49
CA PRO A 222 -17.61 -19.99 -12.85
C PRO A 222 -18.15 -18.71 -13.44
N GLY A 223 -17.28 -17.86 -13.99
CA GLY A 223 -17.62 -16.54 -14.51
C GLY A 223 -17.59 -15.41 -13.47
N ASN A 224 -17.42 -15.73 -12.20
CA ASN A 224 -17.24 -14.77 -11.13
C ASN A 224 -15.76 -14.47 -10.88
N ARG A 225 -15.53 -13.39 -10.14
CA ARG A 225 -14.25 -12.99 -9.53
C ARG A 225 -14.47 -12.70 -8.05
N LEU A 226 -13.50 -13.01 -7.20
CA LEU A 226 -13.47 -12.42 -5.87
C LEU A 226 -13.21 -10.93 -6.05
N THR A 227 -14.27 -10.13 -5.93
CA THR A 227 -14.27 -8.70 -6.23
C THR A 227 -14.13 -7.90 -4.94
N ASN A 228 -13.04 -7.16 -4.83
CA ASN A 228 -12.82 -6.17 -3.77
C ASN A 228 -13.60 -4.90 -4.08
N TRP A 229 -14.16 -4.31 -3.05
CA TRP A 229 -14.69 -2.96 -3.08
C TRP A 229 -14.18 -2.16 -1.88
N ALA A 230 -13.98 -0.87 -2.09
CA ALA A 230 -13.62 0.09 -1.05
C ALA A 230 -14.39 1.39 -1.29
N VAL A 231 -14.98 1.94 -0.23
CA VAL A 231 -15.70 3.22 -0.28
C VAL A 231 -15.06 4.19 0.68
N LEU A 232 -14.59 5.32 0.16
CA LEU A 232 -14.06 6.43 0.94
C LEU A 232 -15.15 7.50 1.00
N VAL A 233 -15.46 7.98 2.19
CA VAL A 233 -16.48 9.02 2.40
C VAL A 233 -15.90 10.13 3.26
N LYS A 234 -16.09 11.38 2.83
CA LYS A 234 -15.76 12.56 3.63
C LYS A 234 -16.83 12.73 4.72
N THR A 235 -16.44 12.45 5.97
CA THR A 235 -17.33 12.53 7.14
C THR A 235 -16.93 13.62 8.13
N GLY A 236 -15.80 14.30 7.88
CA GLY A 236 -15.32 15.39 8.73
C GLY A 236 -14.29 16.25 8.04
N GLU A 237 -13.73 17.19 8.80
CA GLU A 237 -12.65 18.05 8.32
C GLU A 237 -11.28 17.48 8.71
N GLY A 238 -10.32 17.60 7.79
CA GLY A 238 -8.94 17.17 8.01
C GLY A 238 -8.29 17.90 9.19
N GLY A 239 -7.39 17.19 9.90
CA GLY A 239 -6.68 17.73 11.06
C GLY A 239 -7.44 17.63 12.38
N SER A 240 -8.73 17.24 12.38
CA SER A 240 -9.47 16.91 13.59
C SER A 240 -9.13 15.48 14.09
N LEU A 241 -9.53 15.17 15.31
CA LEU A 241 -9.43 13.80 15.80
C LEU A 241 -10.37 12.89 15.00
N PRO A 242 -9.95 11.67 14.66
CA PRO A 242 -10.80 10.72 13.98
C PRO A 242 -11.99 10.36 14.90
N PRO A 243 -13.17 10.05 14.33
CA PRO A 243 -14.37 9.73 15.11
C PRO A 243 -14.19 8.47 15.97
N ARG A 244 -13.19 7.65 15.62
CA ARG A 244 -12.79 6.44 16.34
C ARG A 244 -11.33 6.11 16.06
N ARG A 245 -10.73 5.29 16.94
CA ARG A 245 -9.36 4.81 16.72
C ARG A 245 -9.32 3.93 15.47
N GLU A 246 -8.20 3.98 14.76
CA GLU A 246 -7.93 3.05 13.66
C GLU A 246 -7.84 1.62 14.19
N ASP A 247 -8.74 0.79 13.72
CA ASP A 247 -8.83 -0.64 14.03
C ASP A 247 -9.19 -1.37 12.73
N TRP A 248 -8.22 -2.08 12.19
CA TRP A 248 -8.34 -2.81 10.93
C TRP A 248 -9.27 -4.03 11.00
N SER A 249 -9.67 -4.44 12.21
CA SER A 249 -10.59 -5.55 12.49
C SER A 249 -12.01 -5.10 12.78
N ARG A 250 -12.27 -3.78 12.83
CA ARG A 250 -13.59 -3.26 13.14
C ARG A 250 -14.58 -3.55 12.01
N ILE A 251 -15.64 -4.25 12.34
CA ILE A 251 -16.74 -4.56 11.41
C ILE A 251 -17.52 -3.28 11.10
N GLY A 252 -17.72 -3.02 9.81
CA GLY A 252 -18.48 -1.88 9.30
C GLY A 252 -20.00 -2.09 9.43
N LYS A 253 -20.72 -0.99 9.54
CA LYS A 253 -22.18 -0.99 9.59
C LYS A 253 -22.75 -0.57 8.25
N ARG A 254 -23.64 -1.42 7.71
CA ARG A 254 -24.27 -1.19 6.40
C ARG A 254 -25.14 0.06 6.40
N GLU A 255 -25.83 0.33 7.49
CA GLU A 255 -26.70 1.48 7.67
C GLU A 255 -25.92 2.81 7.60
N GLU A 256 -24.65 2.81 8.02
CA GLU A 256 -23.77 3.97 7.94
C GLU A 256 -23.24 4.19 6.52
N LEU A 257 -22.99 3.12 5.76
CA LEU A 257 -22.39 3.17 4.43
C LEU A 257 -23.41 3.41 3.29
N MET A 258 -24.55 2.72 3.32
CA MET A 258 -25.49 2.68 2.19
C MET A 258 -26.00 4.05 1.71
N PRO A 259 -26.29 5.03 2.61
CA PRO A 259 -26.73 6.36 2.15
C PRO A 259 -25.72 7.09 1.26
N HIS A 260 -24.43 6.78 1.39
CA HIS A 260 -23.38 7.40 0.61
C HIS A 260 -23.23 6.78 -0.79
N VAL A 261 -23.55 5.49 -0.93
CA VAL A 261 -23.37 4.75 -2.20
C VAL A 261 -24.65 4.59 -3.02
N ALA A 262 -25.82 4.78 -2.42
CA ALA A 262 -27.11 4.63 -3.10
C ALA A 262 -27.30 5.54 -4.34
N ARG A 263 -26.52 6.61 -4.43
CA ARG A 263 -26.55 7.58 -5.54
C ARG A 263 -25.55 7.28 -6.66
N PHE A 264 -24.66 6.31 -6.47
CA PHE A 264 -23.69 5.96 -7.50
C PHE A 264 -24.36 5.20 -8.64
N LYS A 265 -24.11 5.66 -9.86
CA LYS A 265 -24.48 4.97 -11.10
C LYS A 265 -23.20 4.49 -11.76
N VAL A 266 -22.70 3.32 -11.37
CA VAL A 266 -21.49 2.75 -11.95
C VAL A 266 -21.92 1.78 -13.04
N PRO A 267 -21.63 2.06 -14.33
CA PRO A 267 -21.90 1.10 -15.40
C PRO A 267 -21.17 -0.22 -15.12
N HIS A 268 -21.73 -1.31 -15.59
CA HIS A 268 -21.14 -2.64 -15.52
C HIS A 268 -21.12 -3.31 -14.14
N ILE A 269 -21.41 -2.61 -13.04
CA ILE A 269 -21.46 -3.20 -11.70
C ILE A 269 -22.47 -2.48 -10.80
N ASP A 270 -23.37 -3.23 -10.19
CA ASP A 270 -24.29 -2.72 -9.16
C ASP A 270 -23.56 -2.67 -7.81
N VAL A 271 -22.97 -1.51 -7.48
CA VAL A 271 -22.21 -1.30 -6.27
C VAL A 271 -23.07 -1.46 -5.01
N PRO A 272 -24.30 -0.89 -4.92
CA PRO A 272 -25.18 -1.14 -3.79
C PRO A 272 -25.50 -2.62 -3.57
N ALA A 273 -25.78 -3.37 -4.65
CA ALA A 273 -26.05 -4.80 -4.57
C ALA A 273 -24.81 -5.60 -4.12
N LEU A 274 -23.60 -5.28 -4.65
CA LEU A 274 -22.36 -5.89 -4.24
C LEU A 274 -22.09 -5.71 -2.74
N ILE A 275 -22.25 -4.49 -2.22
CA ILE A 275 -22.07 -4.18 -0.80
C ILE A 275 -23.13 -4.91 0.06
N THR A 276 -24.38 -4.93 -0.41
CA THR A 276 -25.47 -5.62 0.29
C THR A 276 -25.24 -7.12 0.37
N ALA A 277 -24.71 -7.72 -0.69
CA ALA A 277 -24.37 -9.15 -0.75
C ALA A 277 -23.10 -9.52 0.04
N THR A 278 -22.28 -8.53 0.46
CA THR A 278 -21.08 -8.78 1.27
C THR A 278 -21.47 -9.00 2.73
N PRO A 279 -21.29 -10.19 3.31
CA PRO A 279 -21.78 -10.50 4.64
C PRO A 279 -21.06 -9.73 5.73
N GLU A 280 -19.74 -9.58 5.60
CA GLU A 280 -18.86 -8.90 6.54
C GLU A 280 -17.88 -7.98 5.80
N PHE A 281 -17.68 -6.78 6.32
CA PHE A 281 -16.74 -5.80 5.80
C PHE A 281 -16.22 -4.91 6.93
N TRP A 282 -15.12 -4.22 6.69
CA TRP A 282 -14.38 -3.47 7.70
C TRP A 282 -14.47 -1.98 7.49
N GLU A 283 -14.34 -1.22 8.59
CA GLU A 283 -14.34 0.24 8.58
C GLU A 283 -13.21 0.81 9.44
N TYR A 284 -12.60 1.88 8.98
CA TYR A 284 -11.62 2.63 9.76
C TYR A 284 -11.39 4.04 9.20
N PRO A 285 -10.94 5.00 10.05
CA PRO A 285 -10.56 6.32 9.58
C PRO A 285 -9.29 6.23 8.73
N CYS A 286 -9.24 6.98 7.63
CA CYS A 286 -8.04 7.12 6.83
C CYS A 286 -7.09 8.09 7.51
N CYS A 287 -5.96 7.58 8.00
CA CYS A 287 -4.92 8.37 8.63
C CYS A 287 -3.60 8.24 7.89
N ASP A 288 -2.79 9.28 7.95
CA ASP A 288 -1.40 9.30 7.55
C ASP A 288 -0.55 9.97 8.65
N ARG A 289 0.69 10.31 8.33
CA ARG A 289 1.56 11.14 9.17
C ARG A 289 2.31 12.13 8.30
N ASP A 290 2.76 13.24 8.90
CA ASP A 290 3.63 14.17 8.21
C ASP A 290 4.94 13.50 7.80
N PRO A 291 5.48 13.87 6.62
CA PRO A 291 6.83 13.47 6.24
C PRO A 291 7.84 13.88 7.30
N LEU A 292 8.64 12.92 7.74
CA LEU A 292 9.68 13.13 8.73
C LEU A 292 10.86 13.94 8.15
N PRO A 293 11.61 14.67 9.00
CA PRO A 293 12.83 15.35 8.57
C PRO A 293 13.98 14.38 8.26
N TYR A 294 14.00 13.21 8.88
CA TYR A 294 14.93 12.10 8.64
C TYR A 294 14.30 10.77 9.07
N TRP A 295 14.83 9.64 8.62
CA TRP A 295 14.38 8.30 8.99
C TRP A 295 15.39 7.55 9.84
N SER A 296 16.66 7.95 9.76
CA SER A 296 17.79 7.22 10.35
C SER A 296 18.38 7.96 11.53
N SER A 297 18.54 7.25 12.64
CA SER A 297 19.19 7.74 13.84
C SER A 297 20.28 6.75 14.27
N GLY A 298 21.52 7.06 13.97
CA GLY A 298 22.63 6.15 14.24
C GLY A 298 22.55 4.84 13.45
N ARG A 299 22.27 3.74 14.13
CA ARG A 299 22.16 2.39 13.57
C ARG A 299 20.71 1.94 13.35
N VAL A 300 19.75 2.83 13.48
CA VAL A 300 18.32 2.56 13.38
C VAL A 300 17.74 3.32 12.21
N THR A 301 16.85 2.71 11.42
CA THR A 301 16.12 3.37 10.33
C THR A 301 14.67 2.91 10.27
N LEU A 302 13.82 3.67 9.58
CA LEU A 302 12.41 3.38 9.31
C LEU A 302 12.19 2.94 7.87
N LEU A 303 11.11 2.15 7.63
CA LEU A 303 10.75 1.64 6.32
C LEU A 303 9.22 1.49 6.20
N GLY A 304 8.69 1.74 5.00
CA GLY A 304 7.27 1.58 4.71
C GLY A 304 6.38 2.50 5.56
N ASP A 305 5.26 1.99 6.07
CA ASP A 305 4.32 2.80 6.87
C ASP A 305 4.88 3.28 8.21
N ALA A 306 5.99 2.74 8.69
CA ALA A 306 6.71 3.30 9.82
C ALA A 306 7.39 4.63 9.45
N ALA A 307 7.85 4.75 8.21
CA ALA A 307 8.52 5.95 7.68
C ALA A 307 7.55 6.95 7.05
N HIS A 308 6.63 6.47 6.21
CA HIS A 308 5.78 7.30 5.35
C HIS A 308 4.38 6.72 5.16
N PRO A 309 3.59 6.53 6.23
CA PRO A 309 2.22 6.09 6.08
C PRO A 309 1.46 7.10 5.23
N MET A 310 0.63 6.62 4.32
CA MET A 310 -0.05 7.45 3.34
C MET A 310 -1.50 7.01 3.12
N TYR A 311 -2.35 7.92 2.69
CA TYR A 311 -3.70 7.57 2.29
C TYR A 311 -3.71 6.58 1.12
N PRO A 312 -4.72 5.70 1.04
CA PRO A 312 -4.75 4.62 0.05
C PRO A 312 -4.98 5.08 -1.40
N VAL A 313 -5.03 6.39 -1.63
CA VAL A 313 -5.21 7.02 -2.94
C VAL A 313 -4.04 6.64 -3.86
N GLY A 314 -4.34 6.23 -5.09
CA GLY A 314 -3.33 5.80 -6.05
C GLY A 314 -2.63 4.48 -5.72
N SER A 315 -3.07 3.75 -4.69
CA SER A 315 -2.63 2.38 -4.34
C SER A 315 -1.11 2.21 -4.15
N ASN A 316 -0.42 3.17 -3.53
CA ASN A 316 1.05 3.20 -3.52
C ASN A 316 1.71 2.63 -2.27
N GLY A 317 1.06 2.57 -1.10
CA GLY A 317 1.73 2.28 0.19
C GLY A 317 2.61 1.03 0.17
N ALA A 318 2.05 -0.13 -0.18
CA ALA A 318 2.79 -1.38 -0.24
C ALA A 318 3.88 -1.38 -1.32
N SER A 319 3.61 -0.77 -2.48
CA SER A 319 4.59 -0.65 -3.56
C SER A 319 5.80 0.16 -3.12
N GLN A 320 5.61 1.26 -2.40
CA GLN A 320 6.71 2.08 -1.88
C GLN A 320 7.50 1.34 -0.80
N ALA A 321 6.85 0.55 0.07
CA ALA A 321 7.55 -0.28 1.06
C ALA A 321 8.45 -1.36 0.41
N ILE A 322 8.02 -1.95 -0.72
CA ILE A 322 8.82 -2.89 -1.51
C ILE A 322 10.05 -2.18 -2.12
N LEU A 323 9.86 -0.97 -2.65
CA LEU A 323 10.97 -0.16 -3.19
C LEU A 323 11.94 0.30 -2.10
N ASP A 324 11.45 0.57 -0.90
CA ASP A 324 12.29 0.88 0.25
C ASP A 324 13.19 -0.31 0.61
N ALA A 325 12.60 -1.51 0.65
CA ALA A 325 13.34 -2.74 0.94
C ALA A 325 14.49 -2.95 -0.06
N ARG A 326 14.23 -2.71 -1.36
CA ARG A 326 15.27 -2.75 -2.40
C ARG A 326 16.34 -1.70 -2.17
N ALA A 327 15.95 -0.45 -1.98
CA ALA A 327 16.89 0.65 -1.83
C ALA A 327 17.77 0.51 -0.57
N LEU A 328 17.18 0.06 0.54
CA LEU A 328 17.90 -0.20 1.77
C LEU A 328 18.91 -1.34 1.61
N ALA A 329 18.49 -2.46 1.02
CA ALA A 329 19.36 -3.61 0.80
C ALA A 329 20.53 -3.28 -0.16
N ASP A 330 20.27 -2.49 -1.22
CA ASP A 330 21.33 -2.02 -2.12
C ASP A 330 22.32 -1.11 -1.38
N ALA A 331 21.84 -0.17 -0.58
CA ALA A 331 22.69 0.73 0.19
C ALA A 331 23.60 -0.03 1.18
N LEU A 332 23.02 -1.04 1.86
CA LEU A 332 23.78 -1.86 2.82
C LEU A 332 24.82 -2.77 2.15
N ALA A 333 24.55 -3.22 0.93
CA ALA A 333 25.49 -4.07 0.17
C ALA A 333 26.73 -3.30 -0.34
N HIS A 334 26.62 -1.98 -0.53
CA HIS A 334 27.69 -1.17 -1.11
C HIS A 334 28.43 -0.25 -0.15
N ALA A 335 27.96 -0.10 1.08
CA ALA A 335 28.58 0.78 2.07
C ALA A 335 29.53 0.04 2.99
N GLU A 336 30.65 0.66 3.31
CA GLU A 336 31.64 0.15 4.27
C GLU A 336 31.10 0.15 5.72
N HIS A 337 30.26 1.15 6.03
CA HIS A 337 29.71 1.34 7.37
C HIS A 337 28.17 1.37 7.35
N PRO A 338 27.49 0.63 8.25
CA PRO A 338 26.04 0.57 8.28
C PRO A 338 25.36 1.94 8.38
N ARG A 339 25.86 2.86 9.21
CA ARG A 339 25.29 4.22 9.35
C ARG A 339 25.28 5.00 8.04
N GLN A 340 26.33 4.87 7.23
CA GLN A 340 26.42 5.53 5.91
C GLN A 340 25.39 4.94 4.94
N ALA A 341 25.20 3.61 5.00
CA ALA A 341 24.17 2.92 4.21
C ALA A 341 22.76 3.44 4.53
N LEU A 342 22.43 3.54 5.82
CA LEU A 342 21.11 4.03 6.26
C LEU A 342 20.87 5.48 5.78
N MET A 343 21.87 6.34 5.88
CA MET A 343 21.80 7.71 5.38
C MET A 343 21.65 7.76 3.84
N ALA A 344 22.32 6.86 3.11
CA ALA A 344 22.21 6.80 1.65
C ALA A 344 20.81 6.32 1.21
N TYR A 345 20.27 5.33 1.87
CA TYR A 345 18.90 4.87 1.72
C TYR A 345 17.89 6.02 1.94
N GLU A 346 18.00 6.70 3.08
CA GLU A 346 17.15 7.83 3.45
C GLU A 346 17.20 8.95 2.41
N ARG A 347 18.39 9.42 2.04
CA ARG A 347 18.54 10.47 1.01
C ARG A 347 17.87 10.11 -0.32
N LYS A 348 17.84 8.84 -0.68
CA LYS A 348 17.20 8.37 -1.92
C LYS A 348 15.68 8.31 -1.78
N ARG A 349 15.16 7.81 -0.65
CA ARG A 349 13.75 7.45 -0.54
C ARG A 349 12.86 8.51 0.10
N LEU A 350 13.35 9.19 1.13
CA LEU A 350 12.55 10.17 1.89
C LEU A 350 11.96 11.28 1.01
N PRO A 351 12.71 11.96 0.13
CA PRO A 351 12.13 13.03 -0.69
C PRO A 351 11.00 12.54 -1.59
N MET A 352 11.16 11.36 -2.19
CA MET A 352 10.19 10.77 -3.11
C MET A 352 8.89 10.40 -2.38
N THR A 353 9.00 9.71 -1.26
CA THR A 353 7.81 9.28 -0.50
C THR A 353 7.12 10.45 0.18
N ALA A 354 7.85 11.47 0.64
CA ALA A 354 7.28 12.70 1.15
C ALA A 354 6.43 13.43 0.10
N GLU A 355 6.88 13.45 -1.15
CA GLU A 355 6.11 14.03 -2.27
C GLU A 355 4.83 13.23 -2.56
N ILE A 356 4.90 11.89 -2.48
CA ILE A 356 3.73 11.01 -2.64
C ILE A 356 2.71 11.25 -1.51
N VAL A 357 3.14 11.32 -0.25
CA VAL A 357 2.27 11.63 0.89
C VAL A 357 1.53 12.95 0.66
N ARG A 358 2.25 14.01 0.26
CA ARG A 358 1.64 15.30 -0.05
C ARG A 358 0.70 15.25 -1.25
N ALA A 359 1.03 14.46 -2.28
CA ALA A 359 0.19 14.30 -3.47
C ALA A 359 -1.10 13.54 -3.13
N ASN A 360 -1.04 12.50 -2.29
CA ASN A 360 -2.21 11.74 -1.84
C ASN A 360 -3.17 12.62 -1.04
N ARG A 361 -2.67 13.52 -0.21
CA ARG A 361 -3.49 14.51 0.51
C ARG A 361 -4.25 15.47 -0.41
N ARG A 362 -3.77 15.66 -1.65
CA ARG A 362 -4.41 16.47 -2.71
C ARG A 362 -5.24 15.63 -3.69
N GLY A 363 -5.60 14.40 -3.32
CA GLY A 363 -6.44 13.51 -4.13
C GLY A 363 -5.66 12.56 -5.07
N GLY A 364 -4.33 12.66 -5.15
CA GLY A 364 -3.52 11.79 -6.01
C GLY A 364 -3.99 11.78 -7.47
N PRO A 365 -3.98 10.60 -8.15
CA PRO A 365 -4.47 10.51 -9.51
C PRO A 365 -6.00 10.62 -9.60
N GLU A 366 -6.72 10.31 -8.51
CA GLU A 366 -8.17 10.42 -8.41
C GLU A 366 -8.66 11.89 -8.40
N GLY A 367 -7.74 12.84 -8.19
CA GLY A 367 -8.00 14.27 -8.33
C GLY A 367 -8.53 14.68 -9.71
N VAL A 368 -8.37 13.83 -10.74
CA VAL A 368 -8.99 14.06 -12.05
C VAL A 368 -10.52 14.01 -11.98
N ILE A 369 -11.08 13.11 -11.15
CA ILE A 369 -12.54 13.05 -10.91
C ILE A 369 -12.98 14.31 -10.16
N ASP A 370 -12.24 14.70 -9.13
CA ASP A 370 -12.55 15.85 -8.30
C ASP A 370 -12.55 17.16 -9.12
N ALA A 371 -11.56 17.32 -10.01
CA ALA A 371 -11.46 18.48 -10.89
C ALA A 371 -12.65 18.58 -11.86
N VAL A 372 -13.10 17.45 -12.41
CA VAL A 372 -14.27 17.40 -13.27
C VAL A 372 -15.54 17.68 -12.49
N GLU A 373 -15.73 17.11 -11.29
CA GLU A 373 -16.93 17.34 -10.47
C GLU A 373 -17.05 18.81 -10.02
N GLN A 374 -15.95 19.49 -9.74
CA GLN A 374 -15.96 20.91 -9.38
C GLN A 374 -16.53 21.79 -10.50
N ILE A 375 -16.30 21.44 -11.77
CA ILE A 375 -16.75 22.21 -12.93
C ILE A 375 -18.13 21.75 -13.40
N ALA A 376 -18.38 20.45 -13.40
CA ALA A 376 -19.61 19.84 -13.91
C ALA A 376 -20.22 18.84 -12.89
N PRO A 377 -20.76 19.32 -11.76
CA PRO A 377 -21.29 18.47 -10.68
C PRO A 377 -22.51 17.63 -11.11
N ASP A 378 -23.25 18.08 -12.12
CA ASP A 378 -24.44 17.39 -12.63
C ASP A 378 -24.16 16.47 -13.83
N GLY A 379 -22.88 16.33 -14.20
CA GLY A 379 -22.43 15.53 -15.34
C GLY A 379 -22.13 16.38 -16.58
N PHE A 380 -21.86 15.70 -17.69
CA PHE A 380 -21.42 16.34 -18.95
C PHE A 380 -21.84 15.51 -20.17
N ASP A 381 -21.98 16.14 -21.31
CA ASP A 381 -22.15 15.46 -22.59
C ASP A 381 -20.80 15.02 -23.18
N ASN A 382 -19.79 15.87 -23.06
CA ASN A 382 -18.42 15.59 -23.48
C ASN A 382 -17.43 16.15 -22.43
N VAL A 383 -16.62 15.27 -21.87
CA VAL A 383 -15.64 15.61 -20.83
C VAL A 383 -14.57 16.60 -21.33
N ASP A 384 -14.25 16.61 -22.62
CA ASP A 384 -13.26 17.53 -23.19
C ASP A 384 -13.72 19.00 -23.15
N ASN A 385 -15.03 19.25 -23.06
CA ASN A 385 -15.59 20.58 -22.86
C ASN A 385 -15.52 21.03 -21.38
N VAL A 386 -15.36 20.09 -20.44
CA VAL A 386 -15.23 20.36 -19.01
C VAL A 386 -13.76 20.52 -18.62
N LEU A 387 -12.96 19.55 -18.97
CA LEU A 387 -11.52 19.49 -18.71
C LEU A 387 -10.84 18.80 -19.87
N SER A 388 -9.98 19.51 -20.60
CA SER A 388 -9.34 18.99 -21.80
C SER A 388 -8.55 17.70 -21.52
N TYR A 389 -8.33 16.88 -22.56
CA TYR A 389 -7.53 15.67 -22.44
C TYR A 389 -6.15 15.94 -21.81
N ALA A 390 -5.45 16.98 -22.27
CA ALA A 390 -4.12 17.35 -21.76
C ALA A 390 -4.12 17.73 -20.26
N GLN A 391 -5.18 18.38 -19.78
CA GLN A 391 -5.31 18.72 -18.35
C GLN A 391 -5.56 17.47 -17.50
N ARG A 392 -6.43 16.57 -17.96
CA ARG A 392 -6.70 15.30 -17.29
C ARG A 392 -5.45 14.41 -17.26
N GLU A 393 -4.76 14.31 -18.40
CA GLU A 393 -3.49 13.59 -18.53
C GLU A 393 -2.42 14.14 -17.57
N ALA A 394 -2.30 15.46 -17.47
CA ALA A 394 -1.33 16.11 -16.58
C ALA A 394 -1.56 15.73 -15.10
N ILE A 395 -2.82 15.61 -14.66
CA ILE A 395 -3.15 15.19 -13.30
C ILE A 395 -2.71 13.73 -13.07
N VAL A 396 -3.16 12.82 -13.93
CA VAL A 396 -2.95 11.38 -13.74
C VAL A 396 -1.49 10.98 -13.96
N LYS A 397 -0.89 11.38 -15.09
CA LYS A 397 0.52 11.08 -15.40
C LYS A 397 1.50 11.86 -14.53
N GLY A 398 1.14 13.08 -14.12
CA GLY A 398 1.94 13.85 -13.17
C GLY A 398 2.08 13.15 -11.82
N TYR A 399 1.01 12.50 -11.34
CA TYR A 399 1.08 11.65 -10.16
C TYR A 399 1.92 10.40 -10.40
N ALA A 400 1.69 9.68 -11.50
CA ALA A 400 2.44 8.47 -11.84
C ALA A 400 3.96 8.72 -11.91
N HIS A 401 4.37 9.87 -12.46
CA HIS A 401 5.76 10.31 -12.47
C HIS A 401 6.34 10.51 -11.06
N LYS A 402 5.62 11.23 -10.19
CA LYS A 402 6.02 11.45 -8.78
C LYS A 402 6.13 10.16 -8.01
N ALA A 403 5.22 9.23 -8.24
CA ALA A 403 5.18 7.94 -7.58
C ALA A 403 6.16 6.89 -8.17
N GLY A 404 6.87 7.25 -9.26
CA GLY A 404 7.93 6.42 -9.84
C GLY A 404 7.44 5.26 -10.72
N PHE A 405 6.18 5.28 -11.17
CA PHE A 405 5.63 4.28 -12.09
C PHE A 405 5.12 4.86 -13.43
N GLY A 406 5.45 6.11 -13.74
CA GLY A 406 5.23 6.67 -15.06
C GLY A 406 5.98 5.91 -16.15
N ALA A 407 5.42 5.77 -17.36
CA ALA A 407 6.11 5.19 -18.50
C ALA A 407 7.44 5.92 -18.71
N GLN A 408 8.55 5.18 -18.81
CA GLN A 408 9.83 5.79 -19.16
C GLN A 408 9.73 6.29 -20.61
N PRO A 409 10.09 7.55 -20.91
CA PRO A 409 10.22 7.99 -22.29
C PRO A 409 11.39 7.22 -22.91
N GLY A 410 11.13 6.26 -23.81
CA GLY A 410 12.21 5.57 -24.51
C GLY A 410 11.92 4.17 -25.05
N LEU A 411 10.85 3.50 -24.69
CA LEU A 411 10.41 2.29 -25.38
C LEU A 411 9.37 2.65 -26.45
N GLN A 412 9.83 3.25 -27.56
CA GLN A 412 9.05 3.20 -28.79
C GLN A 412 8.91 1.72 -29.19
N VAL A 413 7.68 1.25 -29.22
CA VAL A 413 7.32 0.00 -29.88
C VAL A 413 7.73 0.19 -31.35
N VAL A 414 8.83 -0.45 -31.75
CA VAL A 414 9.14 -0.65 -33.17
C VAL A 414 8.08 -1.61 -33.68
N ASN A 415 7.05 -1.06 -34.33
CA ASN A 415 6.12 -1.84 -35.13
C ASN A 415 6.91 -2.49 -36.26
N GLY A 416 7.11 -3.80 -36.17
CA GLY A 416 7.50 -4.69 -37.25
C GLY A 416 6.31 -5.58 -37.63
#